data_15bfa49e9c78965a770ac1f7d27906f7
#
_entry.id   15bfa49e9c78965a770ac1f7d27906f7
#
_cell.length_a   1.000
_cell.length_b   1.000
_cell.length_c   1.000
_cell.angle_alpha   90.00
_cell.angle_beta   90.00
_cell.angle_gamma   90.00
#
_symmetry.space_group_name_H-M   'P 1'
#
loop_
_entity.id
_entity.type
_entity.pdbx_description
1 polymer ?
#
loop_
_entity_poly.entity_id
_entity_poly.type
_entity_poly.pdbx_seq_one_letter_code
_entity_poly.pdbx_strand_id
1 'polypeptide(L)'
;MLASLTIFALRIGRTRSLSRDKGRKIIDNFNKIPTLMQKYLDNPGPIEEAVELIKGSKCVLFLGRGLSAPVASEGALKLMEIAYIPCLSYPAGEMKHGPIALLEDGSPVVFIVPNDKHKEKSIASIHECR
;
A
#
# COMPACT_ATOMS: atom_id res chain seq x y z
N MET A 1 -16.99 -3.08 -2.13
CA MET A 1 -16.48 -4.47 -1.99
C MET A 1 -15.69 -4.67 -0.70
N LEU A 2 -14.54 -3.99 -0.45
CA LEU A 2 -13.75 -4.19 0.78
C LEU A 2 -14.55 -3.99 2.07
N ALA A 3 -15.39 -2.96 2.17
CA ALA A 3 -16.26 -2.72 3.33
C ALA A 3 -17.19 -3.91 3.60
N SER A 4 -17.84 -4.44 2.57
CA SER A 4 -18.74 -5.60 2.69
C SER A 4 -18.00 -6.84 3.16
N LEU A 5 -16.79 -7.09 2.63
CA LEU A 5 -15.93 -8.20 3.05
C LEU A 5 -15.47 -8.04 4.52
N THR A 6 -15.16 -6.83 4.95
CA THR A 6 -14.77 -6.55 6.34
C THR A 6 -15.94 -6.83 7.30
N ILE A 7 -17.16 -6.39 6.96
CA ILE A 7 -18.36 -6.67 7.76
C ILE A 7 -18.63 -8.16 7.83
N PHE A 8 -18.50 -8.85 6.70
CA PHE A 8 -18.68 -10.31 6.62
C PHE A 8 -17.64 -11.05 7.50
N ALA A 9 -16.37 -10.67 7.39
CA ALA A 9 -15.30 -11.25 8.22
C ALA A 9 -15.52 -11.00 9.71
N LEU A 10 -15.96 -9.77 10.10
CA LEU A 10 -16.35 -9.45 11.47
C LEU A 10 -17.49 -10.35 11.95
N ARG A 11 -18.52 -10.55 11.15
CA ARG A 11 -19.66 -11.41 11.51
C ARG A 11 -19.20 -12.83 11.77
N ILE A 12 -18.43 -13.43 10.86
CA ILE A 12 -17.89 -14.78 11.04
C ILE A 12 -16.94 -14.84 12.25
N GLY A 13 -16.04 -13.87 12.37
CA GLY A 13 -15.13 -13.82 13.52
C GLY A 13 -15.86 -13.80 14.86
N ARG A 14 -16.96 -13.05 14.95
CA ARG A 14 -17.81 -12.97 16.15
C ARG A 14 -18.54 -14.28 16.47
N THR A 15 -18.87 -15.08 15.49
CA THR A 15 -19.47 -16.39 15.73
C THR A 15 -18.46 -17.46 16.13
N ARG A 16 -17.16 -17.21 15.98
CA ARG A 16 -16.09 -18.18 16.27
C ARG A 16 -15.22 -17.75 17.46
N SER A 17 -14.29 -16.85 17.26
CA SER A 17 -13.24 -16.58 18.24
C SER A 17 -12.97 -15.08 18.50
N LEU A 18 -13.56 -14.17 17.72
CA LEU A 18 -13.33 -12.74 17.91
C LEU A 18 -14.09 -12.23 19.15
N SER A 19 -13.38 -11.74 20.16
CA SER A 19 -13.99 -11.17 21.35
C SER A 19 -14.79 -9.90 21.00
N ARG A 20 -15.79 -9.56 21.87
CA ARG A 20 -16.61 -8.36 21.68
C ARG A 20 -15.77 -7.09 21.62
N ASP A 21 -14.79 -6.96 22.52
CA ASP A 21 -13.95 -5.76 22.60
C ASP A 21 -13.04 -5.60 21.37
N LYS A 22 -12.46 -6.70 20.89
CA LYS A 22 -11.69 -6.68 19.63
C LYS A 22 -12.58 -6.30 18.44
N GLY A 23 -13.79 -6.87 18.37
CA GLY A 23 -14.75 -6.53 17.32
C GLY A 23 -15.14 -5.06 17.35
N ARG A 24 -15.40 -4.50 18.54
CA ARG A 24 -15.71 -3.08 18.71
C ARG A 24 -14.56 -2.20 18.25
N LYS A 25 -13.32 -2.47 18.66
CA LYS A 25 -12.13 -1.73 18.21
C LYS A 25 -11.99 -1.71 16.68
N ILE A 26 -12.28 -2.83 16.03
CA ILE A 26 -12.23 -2.90 14.56
C ILE A 26 -13.30 -1.98 13.94
N ILE A 27 -14.54 -2.02 14.47
CA ILE A 27 -15.63 -1.17 13.99
C ILE A 27 -15.30 0.32 14.20
N ASP A 28 -14.82 0.68 15.39
CA ASP A 28 -14.46 2.06 15.72
C ASP A 28 -13.37 2.60 14.79
N ASN A 29 -12.37 1.78 14.47
CA ASN A 29 -11.33 2.14 13.50
C ASN A 29 -11.87 2.21 12.06
N PHE A 30 -12.75 1.29 11.68
CA PHE A 30 -13.39 1.29 10.37
C PHE A 30 -14.22 2.56 10.13
N ASN A 31 -14.94 3.01 11.15
CA ASN A 31 -15.75 4.23 11.09
C ASN A 31 -14.91 5.52 10.95
N LYS A 32 -13.61 5.47 11.25
CA LYS A 32 -12.70 6.62 11.06
C LYS A 32 -12.20 6.76 9.61
N ILE A 33 -12.30 5.69 8.82
CA ILE A 33 -11.72 5.66 7.46
C ILE A 33 -12.24 6.81 6.58
N PRO A 34 -13.56 7.10 6.49
CA PRO A 34 -14.05 8.17 5.64
C PRO A 34 -13.44 9.54 5.99
N THR A 35 -13.37 9.86 7.29
CA THR A 35 -12.78 11.13 7.76
C THR A 35 -11.28 11.21 7.47
N LEU A 36 -10.55 10.09 7.63
CA LEU A 36 -9.12 10.04 7.31
C LEU A 36 -8.87 10.19 5.81
N MET A 37 -9.70 9.54 4.98
CA MET A 37 -9.62 9.69 3.53
C MET A 37 -9.90 11.12 3.09
N GLN A 38 -10.96 11.77 3.64
CA GLN A 38 -11.28 13.15 3.33
C GLN A 38 -10.12 14.08 3.70
N LYS A 39 -9.56 13.92 4.90
CA LYS A 39 -8.40 14.72 5.33
C LYS A 39 -7.19 14.58 4.39
N TYR A 40 -6.99 13.40 3.82
CA TYR A 40 -5.93 13.17 2.85
C TYR A 40 -6.23 13.86 1.51
N LEU A 41 -7.47 13.79 1.04
CA LEU A 41 -7.92 14.44 -0.19
C LEU A 41 -7.90 15.96 -0.10
N ASP A 42 -8.10 16.52 1.11
CA ASP A 42 -8.05 17.96 1.36
C ASP A 42 -6.61 18.54 1.36
N ASN A 43 -5.59 17.66 1.31
CA ASN A 43 -4.17 18.07 1.27
C ASN A 43 -3.41 17.30 0.18
N PRO A 44 -3.59 17.65 -1.11
CA PRO A 44 -3.02 16.93 -2.23
C PRO A 44 -1.52 17.19 -2.45
N GLY A 45 -0.92 18.19 -1.82
CA GLY A 45 0.45 18.63 -2.07
C GLY A 45 1.51 17.50 -2.12
N PRO A 46 1.57 16.59 -1.12
CA PRO A 46 2.53 15.48 -1.17
C PRO A 46 2.29 14.50 -2.34
N ILE A 47 1.05 14.41 -2.82
CA ILE A 47 0.70 13.59 -3.99
C ILE A 47 1.19 14.27 -5.26
N GLU A 48 1.01 15.58 -5.37
CA GLU A 48 1.46 16.37 -6.52
C GLU A 48 2.97 16.30 -6.68
N GLU A 49 3.73 16.38 -5.58
CA GLU A 49 5.18 16.16 -5.58
C GLU A 49 5.54 14.75 -6.08
N ALA A 50 4.84 13.71 -5.61
CA ALA A 50 5.06 12.35 -6.04
C ALA A 50 4.71 12.15 -7.54
N VAL A 51 3.67 12.80 -8.04
CA VAL A 51 3.27 12.77 -9.46
C VAL A 51 4.39 13.31 -10.33
N GLU A 52 5.03 14.41 -9.97
CA GLU A 52 6.14 14.97 -10.76
C GLU A 52 7.36 14.02 -10.82
N LEU A 53 7.59 13.23 -9.75
CA LEU A 53 8.65 12.22 -9.75
C LEU A 53 8.33 10.99 -10.63
N ILE A 54 7.06 10.67 -10.77
CA ILE A 54 6.60 9.49 -11.53
C ILE A 54 6.32 9.81 -12.99
N LYS A 55 5.95 11.06 -13.28
CA LYS A 55 5.55 11.52 -14.59
C LYS A 55 6.62 11.26 -15.65
N GLY A 56 6.24 10.60 -16.72
CA GLY A 56 7.14 10.28 -17.82
C GLY A 56 8.10 9.11 -17.57
N SER A 57 7.99 8.43 -16.44
CA SER A 57 8.79 7.24 -16.15
C SER A 57 8.43 6.09 -17.08
N LYS A 58 9.44 5.31 -17.50
CA LYS A 58 9.25 4.12 -18.33
C LYS A 58 8.55 2.99 -17.58
N CYS A 59 8.77 2.90 -16.27
CA CYS A 59 8.19 1.92 -15.39
C CYS A 59 8.23 2.43 -13.95
N VAL A 60 7.23 2.06 -13.14
CA VAL A 60 7.18 2.34 -11.70
C VAL A 60 7.10 1.03 -10.93
N LEU A 61 7.97 0.87 -9.94
CA LEU A 61 7.97 -0.30 -9.08
C LEU A 61 7.17 -0.01 -7.80
N PHE A 62 6.21 -0.88 -7.46
CA PHE A 62 5.42 -0.80 -6.24
C PHE A 62 5.80 -1.93 -5.29
N LEU A 63 6.17 -1.58 -4.07
CA LEU A 63 6.64 -2.53 -3.06
C LEU A 63 5.86 -2.40 -1.75
N GLY A 64 5.55 -3.53 -1.15
CA GLY A 64 4.92 -3.60 0.16
C GLY A 64 5.31 -4.87 0.89
N ARG A 65 5.19 -4.88 2.22
CA ARG A 65 5.49 -6.05 3.04
C ARG A 65 4.25 -6.53 3.80
N GLY A 66 4.05 -7.85 3.86
CA GLY A 66 2.87 -8.44 4.52
C GLY A 66 1.57 -7.95 3.85
N LEU A 67 0.64 -7.40 4.63
CA LEU A 67 -0.64 -6.89 4.11
C LEU A 67 -0.50 -5.68 3.17
N SER A 68 0.65 -5.01 3.17
CA SER A 68 0.91 -3.90 2.24
C SER A 68 1.30 -4.36 0.83
N ALA A 69 1.70 -5.63 0.64
CA ALA A 69 2.03 -6.15 -0.68
C ALA A 69 0.80 -6.15 -1.63
N PRO A 70 -0.37 -6.69 -1.26
CA PRO A 70 -1.57 -6.58 -2.10
C PRO A 70 -2.04 -5.13 -2.29
N VAL A 71 -1.81 -4.23 -1.33
CA VAL A 71 -2.11 -2.79 -1.49
C VAL A 71 -1.19 -2.15 -2.54
N ALA A 72 0.10 -2.50 -2.52
CA ALA A 72 1.06 -2.07 -3.53
C ALA A 72 0.66 -2.56 -4.92
N SER A 73 0.22 -3.82 -5.04
CA SER A 73 -0.27 -4.39 -6.31
C SER A 73 -1.50 -3.66 -6.84
N GLU A 74 -2.44 -3.30 -5.97
CA GLU A 74 -3.62 -2.51 -6.35
C GLU A 74 -3.20 -1.10 -6.82
N GLY A 75 -2.26 -0.46 -6.14
CA GLY A 75 -1.70 0.83 -6.54
C GLY A 75 -1.06 0.78 -7.92
N ALA A 76 -0.24 -0.24 -8.19
CA ALA A 76 0.37 -0.48 -9.49
C ALA A 76 -0.70 -0.66 -10.59
N LEU A 77 -1.73 -1.46 -10.32
CA LEU A 77 -2.83 -1.68 -11.24
C LEU A 77 -3.55 -0.36 -11.57
N LYS A 78 -3.88 0.45 -10.56
CA LYS A 78 -4.57 1.73 -10.77
C LYS A 78 -3.72 2.71 -11.58
N LEU A 79 -2.43 2.78 -11.35
CA LEU A 79 -1.55 3.65 -12.14
C LEU A 79 -1.48 3.19 -13.60
N MET A 80 -1.39 1.88 -13.85
CA MET A 80 -1.44 1.32 -15.21
C MET A 80 -2.76 1.62 -15.92
N GLU A 81 -3.88 1.43 -15.23
CA GLU A 81 -5.23 1.62 -15.83
C GLU A 81 -5.52 3.08 -16.16
N ILE A 82 -5.04 4.03 -15.34
CA ILE A 82 -5.44 5.44 -15.44
C ILE A 82 -4.38 6.27 -16.18
N ALA A 83 -3.11 6.05 -15.92
CA ALA A 83 -2.01 6.85 -16.46
C ALA A 83 -1.27 6.16 -17.61
N TYR A 84 -1.57 4.88 -17.89
CA TYR A 84 -0.91 4.08 -18.93
C TYR A 84 0.62 3.97 -18.75
N ILE A 85 1.10 4.13 -17.50
CA ILE A 85 2.50 3.94 -17.16
C ILE A 85 2.70 2.47 -16.77
N PRO A 86 3.63 1.75 -17.38
CA PRO A 86 3.97 0.39 -16.98
C PRO A 86 4.35 0.33 -15.50
N CYS A 87 3.74 -0.59 -14.75
CA CYS A 87 4.03 -0.76 -13.34
C CYS A 87 4.27 -2.22 -13.01
N LEU A 88 5.18 -2.46 -12.10
CA LEU A 88 5.44 -3.78 -11.53
C LEU A 88 5.18 -3.74 -10.03
N SER A 89 4.76 -4.84 -9.47
CA SER A 89 4.51 -4.95 -8.03
C SER A 89 5.07 -6.24 -7.48
N TYR A 90 5.80 -6.14 -6.36
CA TYR A 90 6.36 -7.29 -5.66
C TYR A 90 6.28 -7.12 -4.14
N PRO A 91 6.25 -8.23 -3.38
CA PRO A 91 6.56 -8.16 -1.97
C PRO A 91 7.97 -7.61 -1.77
N ALA A 92 8.13 -6.62 -0.87
CA ALA A 92 9.44 -5.98 -0.65
C ALA A 92 10.54 -6.96 -0.20
N GLY A 93 10.17 -8.12 0.37
CA GLY A 93 11.12 -9.19 0.69
C GLY A 93 11.68 -9.91 -0.53
N GLU A 94 10.95 -9.90 -1.64
CA GLU A 94 11.34 -10.59 -2.88
C GLU A 94 12.12 -9.69 -3.85
N MET A 95 12.28 -8.41 -3.52
CA MET A 95 12.94 -7.43 -4.36
C MET A 95 14.35 -7.86 -4.79
N LYS A 96 15.11 -8.47 -3.87
CA LYS A 96 16.49 -8.92 -4.11
C LYS A 96 16.60 -10.16 -5.01
N HIS A 97 15.51 -10.86 -5.25
CA HIS A 97 15.48 -12.10 -6.02
C HIS A 97 15.21 -11.88 -7.51
N GLY A 98 15.47 -10.67 -8.01
CA GLY A 98 15.35 -10.33 -9.43
C GLY A 98 14.87 -8.90 -9.68
N PRO A 99 13.76 -8.44 -9.08
CA PRO A 99 13.20 -7.13 -9.36
C PRO A 99 14.15 -5.94 -9.19
N ILE A 100 15.11 -6.03 -8.27
CA ILE A 100 16.12 -4.99 -8.06
C ILE A 100 16.98 -4.73 -9.30
N ALA A 101 17.15 -5.74 -10.15
CA ALA A 101 17.91 -5.62 -11.40
C ALA A 101 17.19 -4.76 -12.47
N LEU A 102 15.92 -4.43 -12.25
CA LEU A 102 15.14 -3.55 -13.12
C LEU A 102 15.28 -2.07 -12.75
N LEU A 103 15.93 -1.78 -11.62
CA LEU A 103 16.12 -0.42 -11.15
C LEU A 103 17.37 0.18 -11.78
N GLU A 104 17.20 1.34 -12.39
CA GLU A 104 18.25 2.22 -12.91
C GLU A 104 18.25 3.50 -12.09
N ASP A 105 19.29 4.31 -12.19
CA ASP A 105 19.34 5.62 -11.56
C ASP A 105 18.13 6.46 -11.97
N GLY A 106 17.37 6.95 -11.00
CA GLY A 106 16.15 7.71 -11.22
C GLY A 106 14.89 6.87 -11.41
N SER A 107 14.95 5.54 -11.30
CA SER A 107 13.76 4.68 -11.33
C SER A 107 12.84 4.97 -10.14
N PRO A 108 11.57 5.35 -10.34
CA PRO A 108 10.67 5.59 -9.22
C PRO A 108 10.23 4.27 -8.58
N VAL A 109 10.33 4.24 -7.25
CA VAL A 109 9.88 3.13 -6.42
C VAL A 109 8.90 3.62 -5.37
N VAL A 110 7.70 3.10 -5.37
CA VAL A 110 6.65 3.41 -4.39
C VAL A 110 6.61 2.32 -3.32
N PHE A 111 6.88 2.69 -2.08
CA PHE A 111 6.78 1.78 -0.93
C PHE A 111 5.53 2.06 -0.11
N ILE A 112 4.76 1.03 0.20
CA ILE A 112 3.64 1.10 1.14
C ILE A 112 4.14 0.65 2.52
N VAL A 113 4.35 1.64 3.41
CA VAL A 113 4.98 1.42 4.73
C VAL A 113 4.05 1.92 5.85
N PRO A 114 3.10 1.13 6.30
CA PRO A 114 2.30 1.46 7.47
C PRO A 114 3.15 1.39 8.76
N ASN A 115 2.65 2.03 9.83
CA ASN A 115 3.28 1.96 11.13
C ASN A 115 2.93 0.65 11.85
N ASP A 116 3.46 -0.46 11.35
CA ASP A 116 3.23 -1.81 11.85
C ASP A 116 4.55 -2.54 12.17
N LYS A 117 4.46 -3.83 12.52
CA LYS A 117 5.62 -4.70 12.83
C LYS A 117 6.62 -4.88 11.68
N HIS A 118 6.26 -4.48 10.47
CA HIS A 118 7.10 -4.60 9.27
C HIS A 118 7.82 -3.31 8.89
N LYS A 119 7.54 -2.20 9.59
CA LYS A 119 8.05 -0.87 9.26
C LYS A 119 9.57 -0.82 9.12
N GLU A 120 10.30 -1.31 10.12
CA GLU A 120 11.77 -1.26 10.11
C GLU A 120 12.37 -2.05 8.95
N LYS A 121 11.83 -3.25 8.66
CA LYS A 121 12.25 -4.05 7.52
C LYS A 121 11.92 -3.39 6.18
N SER A 122 10.82 -2.68 6.10
CA SER A 122 10.44 -1.93 4.90
C SER A 122 11.37 -0.74 4.68
N ILE A 123 11.74 -0.02 5.75
CA ILE A 123 12.73 1.06 5.69
C ILE A 123 14.10 0.53 5.24
N ALA A 124 14.53 -0.63 5.75
CA ALA A 124 15.77 -1.26 5.29
C ALA A 124 15.72 -1.55 3.79
N SER A 125 14.58 -2.06 3.28
CA SER A 125 14.41 -2.29 1.84
C SER A 125 14.44 -0.99 1.01
N ILE A 126 13.95 0.14 1.54
CA ILE A 126 14.06 1.44 0.88
C ILE A 126 15.54 1.85 0.72
N HIS A 127 16.35 1.65 1.77
CA HIS A 127 17.79 1.95 1.71
C HIS A 127 18.54 1.07 0.71
N GLU A 128 18.05 -0.13 0.44
CA GLU A 128 18.62 -1.05 -0.54
C GLU A 128 18.32 -0.66 -2.00
N CYS A 129 17.28 0.16 -2.22
CA CYS A 129 16.92 0.72 -3.54
C CYS A 129 17.65 2.03 -3.88
N ARG A 130 18.46 2.55 -2.98
CA ARG A 130 19.25 3.78 -3.15
C ARG A 130 20.67 3.45 -3.59
#